data_a4e83cb35a00fade1acd52ca1f61d524
#
_entry.id   a4e83cb35a00fade1acd52ca1f61d524
#
_cell.length_a   1.000
_cell.length_b   1.000
_cell.length_c   1.000
_cell.angle_alpha   90.00
_cell.angle_beta   90.00
_cell.angle_gamma   90.00
#
_symmetry.space_group_name_H-M   'P 1'
#
loop_
_entity.id
_entity.type
_entity.pdbx_description
1 polymer ?
#
loop_
_entity_poly.entity_id
_entity_poly.type
_entity_poly.pdbx_seq_one_letter_code
_entity_poly.pdbx_strand_id
1 'polypeptide(L)'
;MLRLTAKGYPDFKSLPGWVKMLFCLVMLPSLFFSGCERMTPRSLLDEILESGEITMITRNDADCYYSYRGQPMGFEYDLAKAFAEYLGVRLKVCSTETWKSMVSALQKNKAAFIAANIPITNRNSQDISFSNGYLEIQQHLVAHRNNASAGSLDNFGGNKIHVSIGSMYHDYLRALKRQGYDLKIKLHANAPAEELIRQVAAGKLEATIAATNIALRTRRHYHQVVISEPISSSFFLGWAVKKNSCELLNQINSFFETIQENGVLDEIYEQYYANLESIDYMDLSMFHFRLKTRFPPFKKTVQRAAEKNDLDWRLITAQMYQESQFDPDAQSPNGAFGLMQLTSSTAERFNVKDVLNPVQNIAAGARYLRKLYDYFSGIPEQDRLFMALAAYNAGLGHVFDARNLARKLKLPPDKWTSMVEVLPLLEQRTYYKNARHGYCRGSEAVKYIEQIMVYYDVLKHKDIQYVTQLPDSSPDV
;
A
#
# COMPACT_ATOMS: atom_id res chain seq x y z
N MET A 1 -12.86 72.71 -47.06
CA MET A 1 -14.14 72.06 -46.61
C MET A 1 -13.92 70.58 -46.57
N LEU A 2 -13.90 70.02 -45.38
CA LEU A 2 -13.80 68.58 -45.19
C LEU A 2 -15.26 67.98 -45.30
N ARG A 3 -15.47 67.06 -46.22
CA ARG A 3 -16.74 66.31 -46.26
C ARG A 3 -16.75 65.22 -45.18
N LEU A 4 -17.67 65.29 -44.26
CA LEU A 4 -17.94 64.27 -43.25
C LEU A 4 -18.88 63.18 -43.81
N THR A 5 -18.57 61.92 -43.53
CA THR A 5 -19.48 60.82 -43.79
C THR A 5 -20.65 60.82 -42.77
N ALA A 6 -21.76 60.17 -43.04
CA ALA A 6 -22.98 60.15 -42.24
C ALA A 6 -22.78 59.62 -40.78
N LYS A 7 -21.58 59.26 -40.36
CA LYS A 7 -21.21 58.83 -39.00
C LYS A 7 -20.14 59.73 -38.32
N GLY A 8 -19.90 60.95 -38.82
CA GLY A 8 -19.03 61.94 -38.15
C GLY A 8 -17.51 61.72 -38.29
N TYR A 9 -17.07 60.78 -39.10
CA TYR A 9 -15.66 60.54 -39.36
C TYR A 9 -15.21 61.21 -40.68
N PRO A 10 -13.99 61.81 -40.75
CA PRO A 10 -13.48 62.41 -41.97
C PRO A 10 -13.23 61.34 -43.06
N ASP A 11 -13.69 61.58 -44.29
CA ASP A 11 -13.46 60.69 -45.42
C ASP A 11 -11.95 60.63 -45.77
N PHE A 12 -11.39 59.43 -45.67
CA PHE A 12 -9.95 59.18 -45.89
C PHE A 12 -9.49 59.60 -47.29
N LYS A 13 -10.37 59.68 -48.28
CA LYS A 13 -10.07 60.10 -49.64
C LYS A 13 -9.88 61.61 -49.78
N SER A 14 -10.39 62.41 -48.86
CA SER A 14 -10.34 63.88 -48.89
C SER A 14 -9.17 64.50 -48.09
N LEU A 15 -8.34 63.67 -47.44
CA LEU A 15 -7.19 64.12 -46.63
C LEU A 15 -5.97 64.44 -47.54
N PRO A 16 -5.24 65.52 -47.25
CA PRO A 16 -3.99 65.86 -47.94
C PRO A 16 -2.94 64.76 -47.80
N GLY A 17 -2.08 64.60 -48.84
CA GLY A 17 -1.13 63.47 -48.93
C GLY A 17 -0.20 63.27 -47.72
N TRP A 18 0.19 64.36 -47.06
CA TRP A 18 1.03 64.30 -45.86
C TRP A 18 0.30 63.74 -44.62
N VAL A 19 -1.03 63.96 -44.50
CA VAL A 19 -1.87 63.41 -43.43
C VAL A 19 -2.11 61.91 -43.63
N LYS A 20 -2.23 61.45 -44.86
CA LYS A 20 -2.31 60.03 -45.21
C LYS A 20 -0.98 59.31 -44.89
N MET A 21 0.11 59.96 -45.13
CA MET A 21 1.45 59.46 -44.83
C MET A 21 1.70 59.38 -43.31
N LEU A 22 1.20 60.30 -42.49
CA LEU A 22 1.26 60.27 -41.03
C LEU A 22 0.37 59.16 -40.46
N PHE A 23 -0.81 58.89 -41.04
CA PHE A 23 -1.71 57.85 -40.61
C PHE A 23 -1.15 56.44 -40.91
N CYS A 24 -0.45 56.28 -42.03
CA CYS A 24 0.27 55.06 -42.35
C CYS A 24 1.50 54.83 -41.46
N LEU A 25 2.21 55.92 -41.04
CA LEU A 25 3.37 55.82 -40.17
C LEU A 25 3.03 55.55 -38.70
N VAL A 26 1.80 55.88 -38.24
CA VAL A 26 1.35 55.64 -36.87
C VAL A 26 0.72 54.23 -36.74
N MET A 27 0.13 53.67 -37.86
CA MET A 27 -0.45 52.32 -37.83
C MET A 27 0.55 51.18 -38.09
N LEU A 28 1.70 51.47 -38.69
CA LEU A 28 2.75 50.44 -38.90
C LEU A 28 3.43 49.90 -37.62
N PRO A 29 3.62 50.70 -36.54
CA PRO A 29 4.18 50.15 -35.29
C PRO A 29 3.22 49.30 -34.50
N SER A 30 1.88 49.47 -34.68
CA SER A 30 0.89 48.67 -33.91
C SER A 30 0.64 47.25 -34.44
N LEU A 31 1.17 46.92 -35.62
CA LEU A 31 1.10 45.55 -36.19
C LEU A 31 2.33 44.68 -35.80
N PHE A 32 3.38 45.32 -35.23
CA PHE A 32 4.55 44.57 -34.77
C PHE A 32 4.58 44.31 -33.24
N PHE A 33 3.55 44.76 -32.51
CA PHE A 33 3.39 44.45 -31.09
C PHE A 33 2.41 43.27 -30.84
N SER A 34 2.16 42.43 -31.87
CA SER A 34 1.44 41.18 -31.68
C SER A 34 2.45 40.12 -31.23
N GLY A 35 2.44 39.85 -29.91
CA GLY A 35 2.81 38.57 -29.35
C GLY A 35 4.28 38.20 -29.38
N CYS A 36 5.15 38.91 -28.66
CA CYS A 36 6.09 38.20 -27.83
C CYS A 36 5.38 37.83 -26.52
N GLU A 37 4.45 36.90 -26.60
CA GLU A 37 4.25 35.99 -25.44
C GLU A 37 5.66 35.45 -25.15
N ARG A 38 6.25 35.91 -24.07
CA ARG A 38 7.38 35.21 -23.47
C ARG A 38 6.85 33.81 -23.23
N MET A 39 7.20 32.84 -24.10
CA MET A 39 7.01 31.44 -23.81
C MET A 39 7.79 31.22 -22.51
N THR A 40 7.11 31.32 -21.38
CA THR A 40 7.63 30.74 -20.14
C THR A 40 7.98 29.30 -20.48
N PRO A 41 9.20 28.85 -20.20
CA PRO A 41 9.54 27.46 -20.48
C PRO A 41 8.47 26.59 -19.81
N ARG A 42 7.85 25.71 -20.59
CA ARG A 42 6.80 24.80 -20.10
C ARG A 42 7.32 24.08 -18.87
N SER A 43 6.52 24.01 -17.85
CA SER A 43 6.85 23.28 -16.64
C SER A 43 6.72 21.78 -16.90
N LEU A 44 7.43 20.97 -16.14
CA LEU A 44 7.26 19.50 -16.18
C LEU A 44 5.81 19.10 -15.89
N LEU A 45 5.11 19.83 -15.02
CA LEU A 45 3.71 19.59 -14.70
C LEU A 45 2.81 19.83 -15.93
N ASP A 46 3.03 20.91 -16.69
CA ASP A 46 2.26 21.18 -17.92
C ASP A 46 2.47 20.07 -18.95
N GLU A 47 3.70 19.57 -19.13
CA GLU A 47 4.01 18.45 -20.02
C GLU A 47 3.26 17.18 -19.61
N ILE A 48 3.19 16.88 -18.28
CA ILE A 48 2.47 15.74 -17.73
C ILE A 48 0.97 15.86 -18.00
N LEU A 49 0.37 17.02 -17.74
CA LEU A 49 -1.06 17.25 -17.92
C LEU A 49 -1.45 17.19 -19.41
N GLU A 50 -0.64 17.75 -20.30
CA GLU A 50 -0.87 17.68 -21.76
C GLU A 50 -0.72 16.26 -22.31
N SER A 51 0.29 15.50 -21.86
CA SER A 51 0.50 14.13 -22.31
C SER A 51 -0.52 13.14 -21.75
N GLY A 52 -1.18 13.49 -20.64
CA GLY A 52 -2.08 12.61 -19.92
C GLY A 52 -1.38 11.44 -19.24
N GLU A 53 -0.06 11.52 -19.02
CA GLU A 53 0.73 10.44 -18.42
C GLU A 53 1.80 10.99 -17.46
N ILE A 54 1.93 10.30 -16.30
CA ILE A 54 3.02 10.57 -15.36
C ILE A 54 3.84 9.29 -15.12
N THR A 55 5.15 9.42 -15.14
CA THR A 55 6.06 8.27 -14.94
C THR A 55 6.68 8.32 -13.56
N MET A 56 6.44 7.29 -12.76
CA MET A 56 7.08 7.01 -11.49
C MET A 56 8.32 6.13 -11.72
N ILE A 57 9.40 6.38 -10.98
CA ILE A 57 10.50 5.43 -10.84
C ILE A 57 10.57 4.90 -9.41
N THR A 58 10.72 3.58 -9.27
CA THR A 58 10.63 2.89 -8.00
C THR A 58 11.53 1.66 -7.94
N ARG A 59 11.50 0.91 -6.82
CA ARG A 59 12.15 -0.40 -6.68
C ARG A 59 11.16 -1.53 -6.92
N ASN A 60 11.69 -2.66 -7.35
CA ASN A 60 10.92 -3.89 -7.44
C ASN A 60 11.05 -4.66 -6.11
N ASP A 61 10.24 -4.29 -5.15
CA ASP A 61 10.14 -4.94 -3.84
C ASP A 61 8.70 -4.86 -3.32
N ALA A 62 8.43 -5.52 -2.22
CA ALA A 62 7.07 -5.67 -1.71
C ALA A 62 6.47 -4.40 -1.07
N ASP A 63 7.28 -3.39 -0.74
CA ASP A 63 6.79 -2.08 -0.26
C ASP A 63 6.56 -1.11 -1.42
N CYS A 64 7.36 -1.24 -2.49
CA CYS A 64 7.37 -0.25 -3.54
C CYS A 64 6.50 -0.67 -4.73
N TYR A 65 6.88 -1.75 -5.41
CA TYR A 65 6.18 -2.23 -6.61
C TYR A 65 6.49 -3.70 -6.88
N TYR A 66 5.47 -4.51 -7.09
CA TYR A 66 5.59 -5.91 -7.51
C TYR A 66 4.38 -6.36 -8.32
N SER A 67 4.49 -7.45 -9.04
CA SER A 67 3.36 -8.07 -9.72
C SER A 67 2.86 -9.27 -8.93
N TYR A 68 1.56 -9.30 -8.67
CA TYR A 68 0.87 -10.45 -8.10
C TYR A 68 -0.26 -10.88 -9.00
N ARG A 69 -0.18 -12.11 -9.58
CA ARG A 69 -1.16 -12.63 -10.56
C ARG A 69 -1.39 -11.70 -11.77
N GLY A 70 -0.34 -11.02 -12.20
CA GLY A 70 -0.43 -10.06 -13.30
C GLY A 70 -1.02 -8.70 -12.92
N GLN A 71 -1.39 -8.50 -11.63
CA GLN A 71 -1.83 -7.20 -11.13
C GLN A 71 -0.67 -6.48 -10.45
N PRO A 72 -0.45 -5.21 -10.75
CA PRO A 72 0.54 -4.39 -10.08
C PRO A 72 0.07 -4.07 -8.65
N MET A 73 0.99 -4.15 -7.70
CA MET A 73 0.77 -3.90 -6.27
C MET A 73 2.00 -3.27 -5.63
N GLY A 74 1.84 -2.71 -4.45
CA GLY A 74 2.88 -2.10 -3.62
C GLY A 74 2.37 -0.81 -2.97
N PHE A 75 2.81 -0.52 -1.75
CA PHE A 75 2.37 0.68 -1.03
C PHE A 75 2.68 1.97 -1.81
N GLU A 76 3.91 2.08 -2.31
CA GLU A 76 4.32 3.23 -3.14
C GLU A 76 3.57 3.28 -4.48
N TYR A 77 3.29 2.12 -5.06
CA TYR A 77 2.53 2.03 -6.30
C TYR A 77 1.09 2.52 -6.11
N ASP A 78 0.41 2.09 -5.04
CA ASP A 78 -0.97 2.50 -4.78
C ASP A 78 -1.07 3.99 -4.42
N LEU A 79 -0.10 4.53 -3.67
CA LEU A 79 0.02 5.98 -3.46
C LEU A 79 0.24 6.73 -4.79
N ALA A 80 1.15 6.26 -5.65
CA ALA A 80 1.41 6.89 -6.93
C ALA A 80 0.23 6.80 -7.91
N LYS A 81 -0.52 5.69 -7.85
CA LYS A 81 -1.76 5.52 -8.60
C LYS A 81 -2.82 6.54 -8.15
N ALA A 82 -3.01 6.70 -6.85
CA ALA A 82 -3.90 7.72 -6.30
C ALA A 82 -3.47 9.14 -6.69
N PHE A 83 -2.17 9.41 -6.74
CA PHE A 83 -1.65 10.70 -7.21
C PHE A 83 -1.92 10.93 -8.71
N ALA A 84 -1.72 9.93 -9.55
CA ALA A 84 -2.04 10.03 -10.98
C ALA A 84 -3.55 10.27 -11.21
N GLU A 85 -4.42 9.61 -10.42
CA GLU A 85 -5.87 9.84 -10.41
C GLU A 85 -6.21 11.27 -9.94
N TYR A 86 -5.53 11.77 -8.91
CA TYR A 86 -5.65 13.15 -8.42
C TYR A 86 -5.32 14.19 -9.51
N LEU A 87 -4.30 13.93 -10.34
CA LEU A 87 -3.93 14.78 -11.47
C LEU A 87 -4.79 14.56 -12.73
N GLY A 88 -5.62 13.49 -12.78
CA GLY A 88 -6.40 13.12 -13.96
C GLY A 88 -5.55 12.53 -15.10
N VAL A 89 -4.41 11.88 -14.78
CA VAL A 89 -3.47 11.31 -15.76
C VAL A 89 -3.25 9.81 -15.52
N ARG A 90 -2.63 9.12 -16.46
CA ARG A 90 -2.27 7.69 -16.32
C ARG A 90 -0.90 7.52 -15.68
N LEU A 91 -0.78 6.57 -14.74
CA LEU A 91 0.51 6.21 -14.15
C LEU A 91 1.28 5.25 -15.06
N LYS A 92 2.55 5.58 -15.31
CA LYS A 92 3.57 4.66 -15.83
C LYS A 92 4.58 4.34 -14.74
N VAL A 93 5.04 3.08 -14.68
CA VAL A 93 6.01 2.64 -13.68
C VAL A 93 7.29 2.18 -14.36
N CYS A 94 8.41 2.73 -13.91
CA CYS A 94 9.75 2.27 -14.22
C CYS A 94 10.40 1.75 -12.94
N SER A 95 11.03 0.58 -12.96
CA SER A 95 11.73 0.04 -11.79
C SER A 95 13.24 -0.01 -12.01
N THR A 96 13.99 0.25 -10.95
CA THR A 96 15.45 0.08 -10.90
C THR A 96 15.89 -0.20 -9.47
N GLU A 97 17.02 -0.88 -9.28
CA GLU A 97 17.41 -1.40 -7.98
C GLU A 97 18.22 -0.41 -7.13
N THR A 98 18.90 0.57 -7.76
CA THR A 98 19.83 1.43 -7.05
C THR A 98 19.39 2.89 -7.00
N TRP A 99 19.62 3.54 -5.86
CA TRP A 99 19.40 4.97 -5.71
C TRP A 99 20.06 5.82 -6.80
N LYS A 100 21.31 5.50 -7.13
CA LYS A 100 22.06 6.20 -8.18
C LYS A 100 21.37 6.12 -9.54
N SER A 101 20.84 4.94 -9.90
CA SER A 101 20.10 4.74 -11.16
C SER A 101 18.78 5.52 -11.16
N MET A 102 18.06 5.58 -10.02
CA MET A 102 16.82 6.36 -9.88
C MET A 102 17.07 7.84 -10.10
N VAL A 103 18.07 8.41 -9.41
CA VAL A 103 18.44 9.83 -9.57
C VAL A 103 18.89 10.11 -10.99
N SER A 104 19.70 9.24 -11.61
CA SER A 104 20.12 9.39 -13.01
C SER A 104 18.94 9.39 -13.98
N ALA A 105 17.95 8.52 -13.77
CA ALA A 105 16.74 8.47 -14.58
C ALA A 105 15.89 9.74 -14.43
N LEU A 106 15.75 10.24 -13.21
CA LEU A 106 15.08 11.50 -12.92
C LEU A 106 15.74 12.69 -13.61
N GLN A 107 17.07 12.77 -13.51
CA GLN A 107 17.84 13.84 -14.18
C GLN A 107 17.73 13.82 -15.70
N LYS A 108 17.64 12.62 -16.30
CA LYS A 108 17.46 12.40 -17.75
C LYS A 108 16.00 12.52 -18.22
N ASN A 109 15.10 12.99 -17.37
CA ASN A 109 13.64 13.11 -17.62
C ASN A 109 12.99 11.78 -18.05
N LYS A 110 13.53 10.62 -17.62
CA LYS A 110 12.91 9.32 -17.84
C LYS A 110 11.77 9.03 -16.87
N ALA A 111 11.70 9.78 -15.78
CA ALA A 111 10.64 9.73 -14.78
C ALA A 111 10.38 11.14 -14.23
N ALA A 112 9.17 11.39 -13.77
CA ALA A 112 8.77 12.66 -13.17
C ALA A 112 9.12 12.72 -11.68
N PHE A 113 9.03 11.60 -10.98
CA PHE A 113 9.31 11.51 -9.55
C PHE A 113 9.80 10.10 -9.16
N ILE A 114 10.45 10.03 -7.97
CA ILE A 114 10.88 8.79 -7.34
C ILE A 114 9.95 8.52 -6.15
N ALA A 115 9.31 7.36 -6.13
CA ALA A 115 8.52 6.81 -5.02
C ALA A 115 9.06 5.41 -4.70
N ALA A 116 9.94 5.30 -3.71
CA ALA A 116 10.71 4.09 -3.49
C ALA A 116 11.11 3.88 -2.01
N ASN A 117 10.22 4.24 -1.08
CA ASN A 117 10.44 4.11 0.36
C ASN A 117 11.75 4.82 0.79
N ILE A 118 11.90 6.09 0.38
CA ILE A 118 13.15 6.85 0.55
C ILE A 118 13.04 7.79 1.75
N PRO A 119 13.96 7.69 2.73
CA PRO A 119 14.01 8.65 3.81
C PRO A 119 14.46 10.02 3.34
N ILE A 120 13.79 11.05 3.86
CA ILE A 120 14.17 12.45 3.66
C ILE A 120 15.48 12.70 4.41
N THR A 121 16.57 12.94 3.70
CA THR A 121 17.88 13.20 4.28
C THR A 121 18.57 14.38 3.60
N ASN A 122 19.38 15.13 4.36
CA ASN A 122 20.14 16.27 3.83
C ASN A 122 21.19 15.86 2.77
N ARG A 123 21.58 14.59 2.69
CA ARG A 123 22.58 14.10 1.72
C ARG A 123 22.08 14.09 0.28
N ASN A 124 20.77 14.01 0.09
CA ASN A 124 20.17 13.82 -1.23
C ASN A 124 19.78 15.15 -1.90
N SER A 125 20.08 16.31 -1.27
CA SER A 125 19.50 17.62 -1.61
C SER A 125 20.20 18.41 -2.71
N GLN A 126 21.33 17.96 -3.27
CA GLN A 126 22.05 18.77 -4.27
C GLN A 126 21.34 18.83 -5.62
N ASP A 127 20.77 17.69 -6.09
CA ASP A 127 20.19 17.56 -7.43
C ASP A 127 18.68 17.28 -7.42
N ILE A 128 18.10 17.03 -6.25
CA ILE A 128 16.71 16.65 -6.04
C ILE A 128 16.07 17.47 -4.92
N SER A 129 14.74 17.54 -4.95
CA SER A 129 13.92 18.05 -3.85
C SER A 129 12.98 16.97 -3.37
N PHE A 130 12.76 16.87 -2.05
CA PHE A 130 11.81 15.95 -1.44
C PHE A 130 10.47 16.62 -1.19
N SER A 131 9.41 15.82 -1.27
CA SER A 131 8.09 16.20 -0.76
C SER A 131 8.07 16.34 0.76
N ASN A 132 6.97 16.84 1.30
CA ASN A 132 6.63 16.64 2.71
C ASN A 132 6.64 15.13 3.03
N GLY A 133 6.94 14.81 4.29
CA GLY A 133 6.94 13.43 4.74
C GLY A 133 5.52 12.87 4.82
N TYR A 134 5.31 11.69 4.25
CA TYR A 134 4.00 11.00 4.27
C TYR A 134 3.94 9.84 5.26
N LEU A 135 5.08 9.29 5.69
CA LEU A 135 5.16 8.18 6.66
C LEU A 135 6.34 8.38 7.59
N GLU A 136 6.09 8.33 8.90
CA GLU A 136 7.11 8.36 9.93
C GLU A 136 7.60 6.94 10.23
N ILE A 137 8.91 6.73 10.25
CA ILE A 137 9.55 5.43 10.52
C ILE A 137 10.73 5.55 11.44
N GLN A 138 11.13 4.44 12.07
CA GLN A 138 12.33 4.29 12.88
C GLN A 138 13.16 3.10 12.39
N GLN A 139 14.38 2.94 12.88
CA GLN A 139 15.20 1.79 12.57
C GLN A 139 15.20 0.81 13.75
N HIS A 140 15.22 -0.47 13.42
CA HIS A 140 15.24 -1.57 14.38
C HIS A 140 16.33 -2.57 14.04
N LEU A 141 16.94 -3.15 15.07
CA LEU A 141 17.76 -4.33 14.92
C LEU A 141 16.84 -5.54 14.70
N VAL A 142 17.14 -6.34 13.69
CA VAL A 142 16.41 -7.58 13.38
C VAL A 142 17.38 -8.74 13.51
N ALA A 143 17.14 -9.64 14.46
CA ALA A 143 18.02 -10.75 14.75
C ALA A 143 17.25 -12.08 14.82
N HIS A 144 17.96 -13.20 14.73
CA HIS A 144 17.36 -14.52 14.94
C HIS A 144 16.96 -14.70 16.40
N ARG A 145 15.78 -15.25 16.66
CA ARG A 145 15.22 -15.44 18.02
C ARG A 145 16.10 -16.22 18.99
N ASN A 146 16.93 -17.13 18.48
CA ASN A 146 17.86 -17.91 19.30
C ASN A 146 19.08 -17.09 19.74
N ASN A 147 19.21 -15.83 19.28
CA ASN A 147 20.27 -14.94 19.72
C ASN A 147 19.82 -14.20 20.98
N ALA A 148 20.41 -14.53 22.12
CA ALA A 148 20.08 -13.94 23.42
C ALA A 148 20.28 -12.41 23.48
N SER A 149 21.12 -11.85 22.61
CA SER A 149 21.41 -10.41 22.53
C SER A 149 20.48 -9.63 21.61
N ALA A 150 19.44 -10.26 21.07
CA ALA A 150 18.58 -9.70 20.01
C ALA A 150 17.71 -8.50 20.45
N GLY A 151 17.56 -8.26 21.74
CA GLY A 151 16.64 -7.22 22.27
C GLY A 151 17.19 -5.80 22.26
N SER A 152 18.51 -5.60 22.20
CA SER A 152 19.13 -4.26 22.28
C SER A 152 20.44 -4.21 21.51
N LEU A 153 20.70 -3.06 20.90
CA LEU A 153 21.95 -2.79 20.20
C LEU A 153 23.16 -2.78 21.17
N ASP A 154 22.96 -2.28 22.39
CA ASP A 154 24.00 -2.21 23.43
C ASP A 154 24.49 -3.60 23.84
N ASN A 155 23.62 -4.58 23.90
CA ASN A 155 23.90 -5.96 24.24
C ASN A 155 24.37 -6.79 23.02
N PHE A 156 24.39 -6.21 21.82
CA PHE A 156 24.72 -6.90 20.58
C PHE A 156 26.24 -6.91 20.29
N GLY A 157 27.04 -6.39 21.21
CA GLY A 157 28.51 -6.36 21.11
C GLY A 157 29.10 -7.72 20.71
N GLY A 158 30.04 -7.72 19.77
CA GLY A 158 30.69 -8.93 19.28
C GLY A 158 29.99 -9.67 18.15
N ASN A 159 28.69 -9.49 17.93
CA ASN A 159 27.93 -10.05 16.81
C ASN A 159 28.02 -9.17 15.56
N LYS A 160 27.84 -9.79 14.39
CA LYS A 160 27.91 -9.08 13.11
C LYS A 160 26.53 -8.54 12.70
N ILE A 161 26.49 -7.26 12.35
CA ILE A 161 25.32 -6.62 11.76
C ILE A 161 25.54 -6.49 10.25
N HIS A 162 24.67 -7.10 9.48
CA HIS A 162 24.75 -7.20 8.03
C HIS A 162 23.86 -6.12 7.39
N VAL A 163 24.43 -5.27 6.53
CA VAL A 163 23.71 -4.21 5.84
C VAL A 163 24.21 -4.03 4.40
N SER A 164 23.38 -3.46 3.53
CA SER A 164 23.77 -3.17 2.16
C SER A 164 24.73 -1.97 2.09
N ILE A 165 25.72 -2.05 1.19
CA ILE A 165 26.69 -0.99 0.96
C ILE A 165 25.94 0.27 0.50
N GLY A 166 26.24 1.42 1.15
CA GLY A 166 25.67 2.71 0.79
C GLY A 166 24.18 2.88 1.16
N SER A 167 23.60 1.91 1.89
CA SER A 167 22.27 2.08 2.45
C SER A 167 22.27 3.07 3.62
N MET A 168 21.11 3.64 3.93
CA MET A 168 20.92 4.46 5.13
C MET A 168 21.33 3.73 6.42
N TYR A 169 21.12 2.42 6.48
CA TYR A 169 21.48 1.57 7.62
C TYR A 169 23.01 1.48 7.81
N HIS A 170 23.76 1.39 6.68
CA HIS A 170 25.22 1.43 6.71
C HIS A 170 25.73 2.77 7.25
N ASP A 171 25.16 3.88 6.79
CA ASP A 171 25.54 5.22 7.24
C ASP A 171 25.22 5.44 8.71
N TYR A 172 24.06 4.95 9.18
CA TYR A 172 23.66 5.01 10.58
C TYR A 172 24.62 4.22 11.49
N LEU A 173 24.93 2.97 11.14
CA LEU A 173 25.89 2.16 11.90
C LEU A 173 27.29 2.78 11.95
N ARG A 174 27.71 3.42 10.85
CA ARG A 174 28.99 4.17 10.85
C ARG A 174 28.96 5.36 11.79
N ALA A 175 27.83 6.06 11.90
CA ALA A 175 27.67 7.15 12.85
C ALA A 175 27.73 6.66 14.29
N LEU A 176 27.03 5.57 14.63
CA LEU A 176 27.11 4.95 15.96
C LEU A 176 28.53 4.48 16.32
N LYS A 177 29.24 3.88 15.36
CA LYS A 177 30.63 3.47 15.57
C LYS A 177 31.55 4.66 15.89
N ARG A 178 31.33 5.83 15.27
CA ARG A 178 32.06 7.06 15.61
C ARG A 178 31.72 7.60 17.00
N GLN A 179 30.52 7.28 17.53
CA GLN A 179 30.09 7.64 18.88
C GLN A 179 30.61 6.66 19.95
N GLY A 180 31.36 5.62 19.56
CA GLY A 180 32.01 4.69 20.49
C GLY A 180 31.32 3.33 20.64
N TYR A 181 30.25 3.06 19.88
CA TYR A 181 29.63 1.72 19.92
C TYR A 181 30.56 0.65 19.31
N ASP A 182 30.76 -0.47 20.00
CA ASP A 182 31.52 -1.62 19.48
C ASP A 182 30.68 -2.47 18.54
N LEU A 183 30.68 -2.11 17.27
CA LEU A 183 29.86 -2.73 16.24
C LEU A 183 30.70 -3.42 15.16
N LYS A 184 30.40 -4.69 14.88
CA LYS A 184 30.99 -5.45 13.76
C LYS A 184 30.07 -5.38 12.56
N ILE A 185 30.35 -4.49 11.62
CA ILE A 185 29.54 -4.27 10.42
C ILE A 185 30.03 -5.17 9.29
N LYS A 186 29.13 -5.92 8.65
CA LYS A 186 29.36 -6.69 7.43
C LYS A 186 28.56 -6.10 6.28
N LEU A 187 29.24 -5.81 5.20
CA LEU A 187 28.65 -5.15 4.05
C LEU A 187 28.31 -6.14 2.94
N HIS A 188 27.14 -6.00 2.36
CA HIS A 188 26.64 -6.77 1.22
C HIS A 188 26.42 -5.85 0.03
N ALA A 189 26.77 -6.32 -1.17
CA ALA A 189 26.46 -5.61 -2.42
C ALA A 189 25.02 -5.90 -2.81
N ASN A 190 24.23 -4.83 -3.06
CA ASN A 190 22.87 -4.90 -3.60
C ASN A 190 21.91 -5.89 -2.89
N ALA A 191 22.01 -6.00 -1.56
CA ALA A 191 21.13 -6.84 -0.76
C ALA A 191 20.07 -5.98 -0.06
N PRO A 192 18.79 -5.99 -0.49
CA PRO A 192 17.71 -5.28 0.20
C PRO A 192 17.53 -5.82 1.62
N ALA A 193 16.94 -4.97 2.50
CA ALA A 193 16.77 -5.33 3.92
C ALA A 193 15.94 -6.60 4.10
N GLU A 194 14.92 -6.82 3.27
CA GLU A 194 14.07 -8.02 3.29
C GLU A 194 14.86 -9.30 3.02
N GLU A 195 15.80 -9.24 2.07
CA GLU A 195 16.66 -10.38 1.77
C GLU A 195 17.61 -10.68 2.94
N LEU A 196 18.16 -9.64 3.57
CA LEU A 196 18.99 -9.81 4.77
C LEU A 196 18.17 -10.38 5.93
N ILE A 197 16.93 -9.92 6.15
CA ILE A 197 16.02 -10.48 7.15
C ILE A 197 15.73 -11.96 6.84
N ARG A 198 15.48 -12.31 5.57
CA ARG A 198 15.28 -13.70 5.15
C ARG A 198 16.48 -14.58 5.49
N GLN A 199 17.69 -14.08 5.30
CA GLN A 199 18.92 -14.80 5.64
C GLN A 199 19.14 -14.91 7.16
N VAL A 200 18.77 -13.88 7.93
CA VAL A 200 18.74 -13.92 9.40
C VAL A 200 17.75 -14.98 9.87
N ALA A 201 16.53 -15.01 9.32
CA ALA A 201 15.51 -16.01 9.65
C ALA A 201 15.97 -17.45 9.34
N ALA A 202 16.77 -17.63 8.28
CA ALA A 202 17.38 -18.92 7.92
C ALA A 202 18.59 -19.30 8.79
N GLY A 203 18.98 -18.46 9.75
CA GLY A 203 20.16 -18.66 10.59
C GLY A 203 21.51 -18.50 9.86
N LYS A 204 21.51 -17.92 8.65
CA LYS A 204 22.73 -17.71 7.85
C LYS A 204 23.46 -16.42 8.24
N LEU A 205 22.75 -15.44 8.76
CA LEU A 205 23.27 -14.17 9.26
C LEU A 205 22.85 -13.97 10.71
N GLU A 206 23.65 -13.22 11.47
CA GLU A 206 23.42 -12.98 12.90
C GLU A 206 22.32 -11.94 13.11
N ALA A 207 22.40 -10.80 12.43
CA ALA A 207 21.39 -9.73 12.44
C ALA A 207 21.52 -8.77 11.25
N THR A 208 20.47 -7.98 11.06
CA THR A 208 20.43 -6.84 10.15
C THR A 208 19.70 -5.66 10.76
N ILE A 209 19.64 -4.53 10.07
CA ILE A 209 18.79 -3.38 10.43
C ILE A 209 17.75 -3.17 9.35
N ALA A 210 16.53 -2.84 9.78
CA ALA A 210 15.45 -2.48 8.89
C ALA A 210 14.59 -1.36 9.50
N ALA A 211 13.91 -0.61 8.62
CA ALA A 211 12.89 0.35 9.02
C ALA A 211 11.65 -0.35 9.57
N THR A 212 10.87 0.33 10.40
CA THR A 212 9.68 -0.20 11.11
C THR A 212 8.74 -0.95 10.17
N ASN A 213 8.35 -0.34 9.06
CA ASN A 213 7.44 -0.93 8.07
C ASN A 213 7.99 -2.22 7.46
N ILE A 214 9.27 -2.22 7.04
CA ILE A 214 9.95 -3.39 6.46
C ILE A 214 10.10 -4.51 7.52
N ALA A 215 10.57 -4.17 8.72
CA ALA A 215 10.81 -5.13 9.78
C ALA A 215 9.52 -5.84 10.20
N LEU A 216 8.47 -5.07 10.49
CA LEU A 216 7.18 -5.59 10.94
C LEU A 216 6.52 -6.44 9.84
N ARG A 217 6.46 -5.95 8.59
CA ARG A 217 5.91 -6.70 7.47
C ARG A 217 6.67 -8.01 7.24
N THR A 218 8.00 -7.98 7.25
CA THR A 218 8.83 -9.16 6.98
C THR A 218 8.72 -10.19 8.10
N ARG A 219 8.53 -9.77 9.36
CA ARG A 219 8.30 -10.65 10.51
C ARG A 219 7.08 -11.55 10.32
N ARG A 220 6.03 -11.10 9.62
CA ARG A 220 4.85 -11.95 9.29
C ARG A 220 5.25 -13.22 8.55
N HIS A 221 6.23 -13.11 7.66
CA HIS A 221 6.67 -14.21 6.82
C HIS A 221 7.76 -15.07 7.48
N TYR A 222 8.54 -14.46 8.38
CA TYR A 222 9.71 -15.06 9.03
C TYR A 222 9.58 -14.96 10.55
N HIS A 223 8.79 -15.85 11.14
CA HIS A 223 8.56 -15.93 12.57
C HIS A 223 9.81 -16.24 13.41
N GLN A 224 10.92 -16.60 12.78
CA GLN A 224 12.21 -16.88 13.44
C GLN A 224 12.96 -15.61 13.85
N VAL A 225 12.56 -14.43 13.36
CA VAL A 225 13.22 -13.19 13.73
C VAL A 225 12.51 -12.48 14.88
N VAL A 226 13.29 -11.74 15.65
CA VAL A 226 12.82 -10.75 16.63
C VAL A 226 13.26 -9.37 16.20
N ILE A 227 12.44 -8.38 16.50
CA ILE A 227 12.67 -6.97 16.23
C ILE A 227 12.92 -6.28 17.57
N SER A 228 14.00 -5.51 17.67
CA SER A 228 14.31 -4.73 18.88
C SER A 228 13.36 -3.54 19.06
N GLU A 229 13.44 -2.90 20.23
CA GLU A 229 12.98 -1.52 20.35
C GLU A 229 13.67 -0.63 19.30
N PRO A 230 13.12 0.55 18.99
CA PRO A 230 13.76 1.47 18.06
C PRO A 230 15.17 1.82 18.45
N ILE A 231 16.12 1.73 17.52
CA ILE A 231 17.53 2.07 17.71
C ILE A 231 17.87 3.46 17.16
N SER A 232 16.93 4.14 16.51
CA SER A 232 17.11 5.50 15.97
C SER A 232 15.99 6.43 16.40
N SER A 233 16.21 7.75 16.27
CA SER A 233 15.12 8.72 16.24
C SER A 233 14.24 8.49 15.00
N SER A 234 13.02 9.02 15.04
CA SER A 234 12.09 8.99 13.91
C SER A 234 12.61 9.81 12.73
N PHE A 235 12.29 9.39 11.53
CA PHE A 235 12.49 10.12 10.29
C PHE A 235 11.35 9.83 9.32
N PHE A 236 11.18 10.69 8.32
CA PHE A 236 10.08 10.62 7.38
C PHE A 236 10.50 10.07 6.03
N LEU A 237 9.60 9.31 5.41
CA LEU A 237 9.68 8.97 4.00
C LEU A 237 9.08 10.09 3.14
N GLY A 238 9.66 10.32 1.97
CA GLY A 238 9.19 11.32 1.02
C GLY A 238 9.47 10.93 -0.43
N TRP A 239 8.70 11.50 -1.34
CA TRP A 239 8.97 11.37 -2.76
C TRP A 239 9.98 12.40 -3.23
N ALA A 240 10.81 12.04 -4.19
CA ALA A 240 11.81 12.93 -4.72
C ALA A 240 11.48 13.35 -6.16
N VAL A 241 11.67 14.63 -6.45
CA VAL A 241 11.55 15.23 -7.77
C VAL A 241 12.87 15.91 -8.15
N LYS A 242 13.05 16.22 -9.44
CA LYS A 242 14.17 17.04 -9.89
C LYS A 242 14.10 18.43 -9.24
N LYS A 243 15.24 18.97 -8.83
CA LYS A 243 15.32 20.21 -8.04
C LYS A 243 14.52 21.40 -8.60
N ASN A 244 14.42 21.51 -9.91
CA ASN A 244 13.73 22.62 -10.57
C ASN A 244 12.26 22.32 -10.91
N SER A 245 11.69 21.23 -10.42
CA SER A 245 10.29 20.84 -10.66
C SER A 245 9.38 21.30 -9.51
N CYS A 246 9.44 22.60 -9.18
CA CYS A 246 8.73 23.14 -8.01
C CYS A 246 7.21 22.98 -8.11
N GLU A 247 6.61 23.13 -9.29
CA GLU A 247 5.17 23.00 -9.49
C GLU A 247 4.70 21.57 -9.26
N LEU A 248 5.42 20.56 -9.80
CA LEU A 248 5.12 19.15 -9.52
C LEU A 248 5.29 18.84 -8.04
N LEU A 249 6.33 19.36 -7.39
CA LEU A 249 6.55 19.18 -5.95
C LEU A 249 5.39 19.75 -5.12
N ASN A 250 4.89 20.91 -5.47
CA ASN A 250 3.74 21.53 -4.82
C ASN A 250 2.48 20.67 -4.99
N GLN A 251 2.25 20.11 -6.19
CA GLN A 251 1.11 19.18 -6.41
C GLN A 251 1.25 17.90 -5.58
N ILE A 252 2.46 17.33 -5.46
CA ILE A 252 2.70 16.17 -4.60
C ILE A 252 2.40 16.51 -3.12
N ASN A 253 2.84 17.66 -2.64
CA ASN A 253 2.58 18.09 -1.26
C ASN A 253 1.09 18.31 -1.00
N SER A 254 0.39 19.01 -1.90
CA SER A 254 -1.07 19.20 -1.79
C SER A 254 -1.84 17.88 -1.86
N PHE A 255 -1.36 16.94 -2.67
CA PHE A 255 -1.92 15.59 -2.70
C PHE A 255 -1.76 14.88 -1.35
N PHE A 256 -0.55 14.88 -0.76
CA PHE A 256 -0.34 14.25 0.55
C PHE A 256 -1.20 14.88 1.65
N GLU A 257 -1.32 16.20 1.68
CA GLU A 257 -2.23 16.90 2.60
C GLU A 257 -3.68 16.43 2.39
N THR A 258 -4.14 16.38 1.14
CA THR A 258 -5.50 15.95 0.81
C THR A 258 -5.79 14.52 1.24
N ILE A 259 -4.88 13.56 0.95
CA ILE A 259 -5.12 12.15 1.30
C ILE A 259 -4.96 11.86 2.79
N GLN A 260 -4.23 12.70 3.51
CA GLN A 260 -4.13 12.66 4.96
C GLN A 260 -5.42 13.16 5.63
N GLU A 261 -5.98 14.27 5.13
CA GLU A 261 -7.22 14.84 5.65
C GLU A 261 -8.46 13.99 5.36
N ASN A 262 -8.53 13.34 4.20
CA ASN A 262 -9.68 12.53 3.79
C ASN A 262 -9.57 11.04 4.13
N GLY A 263 -8.47 10.62 4.78
CA GLY A 263 -8.24 9.24 5.24
C GLY A 263 -7.79 8.24 4.19
N VAL A 264 -7.57 8.65 2.93
CA VAL A 264 -7.09 7.74 1.86
C VAL A 264 -5.68 7.22 2.15
N LEU A 265 -4.82 8.03 2.78
CA LEU A 265 -3.49 7.56 3.21
C LEU A 265 -3.61 6.41 4.22
N ASP A 266 -4.52 6.54 5.19
CA ASP A 266 -4.77 5.51 6.20
C ASP A 266 -5.35 4.24 5.56
N GLU A 267 -6.29 4.36 4.61
CA GLU A 267 -6.82 3.21 3.86
C GLU A 267 -5.70 2.43 3.14
N ILE A 268 -4.82 3.14 2.43
CA ILE A 268 -3.69 2.51 1.73
C ILE A 268 -2.68 1.94 2.74
N TYR A 269 -2.39 2.66 3.83
CA TYR A 269 -1.50 2.19 4.89
C TYR A 269 -2.01 0.89 5.53
N GLU A 270 -3.28 0.86 5.89
CA GLU A 270 -3.90 -0.34 6.48
C GLU A 270 -3.84 -1.56 5.56
N GLN A 271 -4.01 -1.37 4.26
CA GLN A 271 -3.90 -2.46 3.29
C GLN A 271 -2.55 -3.19 3.35
N TYR A 272 -1.46 -2.47 3.58
CA TYR A 272 -0.10 -3.02 3.58
C TYR A 272 0.46 -3.29 4.97
N TYR A 273 0.08 -2.49 5.96
CA TYR A 273 0.72 -2.45 7.28
C TYR A 273 -0.24 -2.64 8.46
N ALA A 274 -1.57 -2.77 8.23
CA ALA A 274 -2.53 -2.96 9.32
C ALA A 274 -2.15 -4.13 10.24
N ASN A 275 -2.34 -3.93 11.54
CA ASN A 275 -2.17 -4.95 12.59
C ASN A 275 -0.77 -5.61 12.66
N LEU A 276 0.27 -4.91 12.13
CA LEU A 276 1.64 -5.41 12.25
C LEU A 276 2.11 -5.54 13.69
N GLU A 277 1.63 -4.67 14.57
CA GLU A 277 2.00 -4.62 15.99
C GLU A 277 1.13 -5.56 16.86
N SER A 278 -0.14 -5.78 16.48
CA SER A 278 -1.12 -6.52 17.28
C SER A 278 -1.06 -8.04 17.12
N ILE A 279 -0.26 -8.56 16.16
CA ILE A 279 -0.18 -9.99 15.89
C ILE A 279 0.68 -10.66 16.94
N ASP A 280 0.07 -11.56 17.71
CA ASP A 280 0.82 -12.42 18.61
C ASP A 280 1.77 -13.31 17.81
N TYR A 281 3.05 -13.18 18.12
CA TYR A 281 4.11 -13.98 17.54
C TYR A 281 3.84 -15.49 17.64
N MET A 282 3.23 -15.94 18.74
CA MET A 282 2.91 -17.36 18.97
C MET A 282 1.88 -17.86 17.95
N ASP A 283 0.86 -17.07 17.63
CA ASP A 283 -0.17 -17.42 16.65
C ASP A 283 0.42 -17.58 15.25
N LEU A 284 1.32 -16.70 14.84
CA LEU A 284 1.95 -16.77 13.52
C LEU A 284 2.92 -17.96 13.41
N SER A 285 3.66 -18.26 14.46
CA SER A 285 4.50 -19.48 14.53
C SER A 285 3.67 -20.75 14.41
N MET A 286 2.54 -20.80 15.12
CA MET A 286 1.60 -21.92 15.06
C MET A 286 0.93 -22.04 13.69
N PHE A 287 0.59 -20.93 13.04
CA PHE A 287 0.11 -20.95 11.67
C PHE A 287 1.10 -21.62 10.70
N HIS A 288 2.37 -21.18 10.72
CA HIS A 288 3.42 -21.75 9.89
C HIS A 288 3.66 -23.24 10.17
N PHE A 289 3.61 -23.64 11.43
CA PHE A 289 3.73 -25.04 11.84
C PHE A 289 2.57 -25.87 11.33
N ARG A 290 1.32 -25.45 11.60
CA ARG A 290 0.09 -26.18 11.20
C ARG A 290 -0.13 -26.18 9.69
N LEU A 291 0.30 -25.15 8.99
CA LEU A 291 0.29 -25.08 7.53
C LEU A 291 1.15 -26.21 6.90
N LYS A 292 2.23 -26.61 7.57
CA LYS A 292 3.10 -27.73 7.13
C LYS A 292 2.60 -29.10 7.61
N THR A 293 1.99 -29.16 8.78
CA THR A 293 1.68 -30.44 9.44
C THR A 293 0.22 -30.86 9.30
N ARG A 294 -0.75 -29.93 9.30
CA ARG A 294 -2.18 -30.23 9.28
C ARG A 294 -2.85 -29.93 7.94
N PHE A 295 -2.44 -28.87 7.24
CA PHE A 295 -3.10 -28.42 6.00
C PHE A 295 -2.91 -29.33 4.77
N PRO A 296 -1.79 -30.04 4.54
CA PRO A 296 -1.53 -30.74 3.28
C PRO A 296 -2.65 -31.67 2.79
N PRO A 297 -3.35 -32.46 3.64
CA PRO A 297 -4.45 -33.31 3.22
C PRO A 297 -5.63 -32.56 2.58
N PHE A 298 -5.83 -31.29 2.99
CA PHE A 298 -6.98 -30.49 2.57
C PHE A 298 -6.70 -29.62 1.35
N LYS A 299 -5.43 -29.40 0.97
CA LYS A 299 -5.02 -28.44 -0.07
C LYS A 299 -5.79 -28.61 -1.39
N LYS A 300 -5.88 -29.84 -1.91
CA LYS A 300 -6.59 -30.10 -3.18
C LYS A 300 -8.09 -29.82 -3.06
N THR A 301 -8.70 -30.13 -1.92
CA THR A 301 -10.12 -29.88 -1.65
C THR A 301 -10.40 -28.39 -1.58
N VAL A 302 -9.56 -27.63 -0.88
CA VAL A 302 -9.65 -26.16 -0.79
C VAL A 302 -9.51 -25.54 -2.17
N GLN A 303 -8.51 -25.94 -2.96
CA GLN A 303 -8.31 -25.42 -4.32
C GLN A 303 -9.53 -25.64 -5.22
N ARG A 304 -10.11 -26.85 -5.21
CA ARG A 304 -11.33 -27.16 -5.98
C ARG A 304 -12.55 -26.37 -5.49
N ALA A 305 -12.69 -26.19 -4.17
CA ALA A 305 -13.80 -25.43 -3.61
C ALA A 305 -13.69 -23.94 -3.96
N ALA A 306 -12.49 -23.40 -3.91
CA ALA A 306 -12.19 -22.01 -4.29
C ALA A 306 -12.47 -21.76 -5.77
N GLU A 307 -11.95 -22.62 -6.66
CA GLU A 307 -12.17 -22.53 -8.11
C GLU A 307 -13.68 -22.57 -8.48
N LYS A 308 -14.44 -23.49 -7.88
CA LYS A 308 -15.89 -23.59 -8.13
C LYS A 308 -16.69 -22.36 -7.71
N ASN A 309 -16.16 -21.58 -6.80
CA ASN A 309 -16.83 -20.40 -6.23
C ASN A 309 -16.15 -19.08 -6.64
N ASP A 310 -15.22 -19.10 -7.59
CA ASP A 310 -14.46 -17.93 -8.03
C ASP A 310 -13.86 -17.16 -6.85
N LEU A 311 -13.14 -17.87 -5.97
CA LEU A 311 -12.45 -17.35 -4.80
C LEU A 311 -10.97 -17.73 -4.83
N ASP A 312 -10.12 -16.95 -4.16
CA ASP A 312 -8.73 -17.34 -3.97
C ASP A 312 -8.62 -18.48 -2.94
N TRP A 313 -7.99 -19.60 -3.32
CA TRP A 313 -7.80 -20.74 -2.41
C TRP A 313 -6.99 -20.38 -1.17
N ARG A 314 -6.12 -19.38 -1.24
CA ARG A 314 -5.34 -18.88 -0.10
C ARG A 314 -6.22 -18.15 0.90
N LEU A 315 -7.22 -17.39 0.42
CA LEU A 315 -8.22 -16.76 1.27
C LEU A 315 -9.03 -17.82 2.04
N ILE A 316 -9.51 -18.85 1.33
CA ILE A 316 -10.22 -19.97 2.00
C ILE A 316 -9.31 -20.68 3.00
N THR A 317 -8.01 -20.87 2.68
CA THR A 317 -7.04 -21.45 3.59
C THR A 317 -6.83 -20.60 4.84
N ALA A 318 -6.68 -19.28 4.68
CA ALA A 318 -6.53 -18.34 5.78
C ALA A 318 -7.78 -18.34 6.68
N GLN A 319 -8.96 -18.28 6.10
CA GLN A 319 -10.22 -18.37 6.82
C GLN A 319 -10.36 -19.71 7.55
N MET A 320 -10.08 -20.83 6.89
CA MET A 320 -10.13 -22.15 7.52
C MET A 320 -9.19 -22.28 8.72
N TYR A 321 -8.02 -21.63 8.65
CA TYR A 321 -7.13 -21.57 9.81
C TYR A 321 -7.74 -20.74 10.95
N GLN A 322 -8.33 -19.62 10.66
CA GLN A 322 -8.99 -18.77 11.65
C GLN A 322 -10.18 -19.49 12.32
N GLU A 323 -10.91 -20.30 11.58
CA GLU A 323 -12.08 -21.04 12.08
C GLU A 323 -11.70 -22.22 12.98
N SER A 324 -10.76 -23.07 12.54
CA SER A 324 -10.48 -24.36 13.18
C SER A 324 -9.00 -24.67 13.41
N GLN A 325 -8.10 -23.81 12.98
CA GLN A 325 -6.66 -24.10 12.96
C GLN A 325 -6.31 -25.41 12.22
N PHE A 326 -7.07 -25.70 11.15
CA PHE A 326 -7.02 -26.92 10.34
C PHE A 326 -7.38 -28.19 11.12
N ASP A 327 -8.22 -28.10 12.13
CA ASP A 327 -8.75 -29.25 12.86
C ASP A 327 -10.11 -29.67 12.27
N PRO A 328 -10.22 -30.86 11.64
CA PRO A 328 -11.48 -31.31 11.04
C PRO A 328 -12.55 -31.62 12.08
N ASP A 329 -12.16 -31.93 13.31
CA ASP A 329 -13.06 -32.29 14.39
C ASP A 329 -13.41 -31.12 15.31
N ALA A 330 -12.98 -29.88 14.92
CA ALA A 330 -13.21 -28.67 15.71
C ALA A 330 -14.69 -28.42 15.96
N GLN A 331 -15.03 -28.14 17.20
CA GLN A 331 -16.38 -27.86 17.67
C GLN A 331 -16.40 -26.63 18.56
N SER A 332 -17.20 -25.64 18.21
CA SER A 332 -17.30 -24.42 19.01
C SER A 332 -18.40 -24.58 20.09
N PRO A 333 -18.31 -23.83 21.21
CA PRO A 333 -19.36 -23.78 22.22
C PRO A 333 -20.74 -23.36 21.67
N ASN A 334 -20.75 -22.62 20.57
CA ASN A 334 -21.95 -22.11 19.92
C ASN A 334 -22.51 -23.08 18.85
N GLY A 335 -22.01 -24.31 18.76
CA GLY A 335 -22.51 -25.34 17.83
C GLY A 335 -22.10 -25.12 16.36
N ALA A 336 -20.92 -24.60 16.13
CA ALA A 336 -20.30 -24.62 14.82
C ALA A 336 -19.27 -25.76 14.73
N PHE A 337 -19.15 -26.40 13.55
CA PHE A 337 -18.44 -27.67 13.39
C PHE A 337 -17.48 -27.68 12.21
N GLY A 338 -16.38 -28.40 12.37
CA GLY A 338 -15.42 -28.78 11.33
C GLY A 338 -14.53 -27.61 10.86
N LEU A 339 -13.85 -27.86 9.75
CA LEU A 339 -12.78 -26.99 9.23
C LEU A 339 -13.19 -25.53 8.99
N MET A 340 -14.42 -25.28 8.53
CA MET A 340 -14.97 -23.96 8.23
C MET A 340 -16.03 -23.52 9.24
N GLN A 341 -16.13 -24.19 10.38
CA GLN A 341 -17.03 -23.88 11.49
C GLN A 341 -18.47 -23.56 11.05
N LEU A 342 -19.09 -24.53 10.38
CA LEU A 342 -20.47 -24.41 9.93
C LEU A 342 -21.44 -24.67 11.07
N THR A 343 -22.39 -23.75 11.29
CA THR A 343 -23.53 -24.01 12.18
C THR A 343 -24.49 -25.02 11.54
N SER A 344 -25.28 -25.77 12.36
CA SER A 344 -26.24 -26.75 11.86
C SER A 344 -27.21 -26.16 10.82
N SER A 345 -27.69 -24.93 11.04
CA SER A 345 -28.58 -24.23 10.09
C SER A 345 -27.89 -23.88 8.77
N THR A 346 -26.60 -23.52 8.82
CA THR A 346 -25.82 -23.30 7.60
C THR A 346 -25.55 -24.63 6.86
N ALA A 347 -25.18 -25.67 7.58
CA ALA A 347 -24.94 -26.99 7.02
C ALA A 347 -26.20 -27.53 6.29
N GLU A 348 -27.37 -27.45 6.93
CA GLU A 348 -28.66 -27.83 6.34
C GLU A 348 -28.98 -27.02 5.07
N ARG A 349 -28.81 -25.69 5.12
CA ARG A 349 -29.05 -24.80 3.98
C ARG A 349 -28.20 -25.13 2.76
N PHE A 350 -26.99 -25.66 2.96
CA PHE A 350 -26.10 -26.08 1.88
C PHE A 350 -26.09 -27.57 1.62
N ASN A 351 -27.09 -28.34 2.17
CA ASN A 351 -27.27 -29.79 2.02
C ASN A 351 -26.01 -30.57 2.42
N VAL A 352 -25.37 -30.21 3.52
CA VAL A 352 -24.25 -30.93 4.12
C VAL A 352 -24.84 -32.11 4.92
N LYS A 353 -24.52 -33.34 4.53
CA LYS A 353 -25.00 -34.56 5.20
C LYS A 353 -24.17 -34.89 6.44
N ASP A 354 -22.88 -34.66 6.34
CA ASP A 354 -21.92 -34.84 7.43
C ASP A 354 -21.06 -33.61 7.57
N VAL A 355 -21.31 -32.83 8.63
CA VAL A 355 -20.66 -31.54 8.87
C VAL A 355 -19.19 -31.70 9.27
N LEU A 356 -18.76 -32.85 9.77
CA LEU A 356 -17.38 -33.17 10.09
C LEU A 356 -16.62 -33.74 8.88
N ASN A 357 -17.31 -34.11 7.80
CA ASN A 357 -16.64 -34.51 6.57
C ASN A 357 -15.89 -33.33 5.93
N PRO A 358 -14.55 -33.40 5.82
CA PRO A 358 -13.73 -32.26 5.36
C PRO A 358 -14.13 -31.74 3.97
N VAL A 359 -14.48 -32.64 3.04
CA VAL A 359 -14.84 -32.28 1.67
C VAL A 359 -16.16 -31.50 1.63
N GLN A 360 -17.17 -31.98 2.36
CA GLN A 360 -18.48 -31.35 2.42
C GLN A 360 -18.39 -30.00 3.16
N ASN A 361 -17.68 -29.97 4.28
CA ASN A 361 -17.52 -28.81 5.13
C ASN A 361 -16.80 -27.66 4.37
N ILE A 362 -15.64 -27.92 3.76
CA ILE A 362 -14.88 -26.94 2.97
C ILE A 362 -15.72 -26.43 1.78
N ALA A 363 -16.38 -27.33 1.05
CA ALA A 363 -17.18 -26.95 -0.10
C ALA A 363 -18.39 -26.08 0.28
N ALA A 364 -19.03 -26.36 1.40
CA ALA A 364 -20.14 -25.55 1.90
C ALA A 364 -19.69 -24.20 2.46
N GLY A 365 -18.56 -24.17 3.20
CA GLY A 365 -17.96 -22.93 3.69
C GLY A 365 -17.60 -21.96 2.57
N ALA A 366 -16.93 -22.46 1.53
CA ALA A 366 -16.59 -21.66 0.35
C ALA A 366 -17.83 -21.13 -0.38
N ARG A 367 -18.87 -21.97 -0.56
CA ARG A 367 -20.17 -21.52 -1.14
C ARG A 367 -20.86 -20.48 -0.28
N TYR A 368 -20.79 -20.64 1.05
CA TYR A 368 -21.38 -19.67 1.96
C TYR A 368 -20.67 -18.33 1.90
N LEU A 369 -19.34 -18.30 1.92
CA LEU A 369 -18.57 -17.08 1.75
C LEU A 369 -18.89 -16.40 0.41
N ARG A 370 -18.92 -17.16 -0.72
CA ARG A 370 -19.30 -16.61 -2.03
C ARG A 370 -20.68 -15.98 -2.01
N LYS A 371 -21.64 -16.66 -1.42
CA LYS A 371 -23.01 -16.13 -1.29
C LYS A 371 -23.05 -14.84 -0.49
N LEU A 372 -22.30 -14.74 0.61
CA LEU A 372 -22.19 -13.52 1.40
C LEU A 372 -21.51 -12.39 0.58
N TYR A 373 -20.45 -12.72 -0.14
CA TYR A 373 -19.79 -11.77 -1.05
C TYR A 373 -20.75 -11.22 -2.12
N ASP A 374 -21.63 -12.06 -2.67
CA ASP A 374 -22.61 -11.63 -3.68
C ASP A 374 -23.70 -10.72 -3.11
N TYR A 375 -24.03 -10.81 -1.83
CA TYR A 375 -24.95 -9.87 -1.16
C TYR A 375 -24.45 -8.42 -1.15
N PHE A 376 -23.16 -8.22 -1.24
CA PHE A 376 -22.54 -6.89 -1.24
C PHE A 376 -22.10 -6.44 -2.65
N SER A 377 -22.76 -6.95 -3.70
CA SER A 377 -22.55 -6.48 -5.08
C SER A 377 -22.79 -4.97 -5.18
N GLY A 378 -21.88 -4.23 -5.81
CA GLY A 378 -21.94 -2.77 -5.88
C GLY A 378 -21.05 -2.05 -4.85
N ILE A 379 -20.46 -2.79 -3.89
CA ILE A 379 -19.39 -2.29 -3.02
C ILE A 379 -18.04 -2.57 -3.70
N PRO A 380 -17.02 -1.68 -3.60
CA PRO A 380 -15.68 -1.95 -4.11
C PRO A 380 -15.11 -3.28 -3.59
N GLU A 381 -14.31 -3.96 -4.41
CA GLU A 381 -13.93 -5.37 -4.21
C GLU A 381 -13.34 -5.66 -2.81
N GLN A 382 -12.47 -4.80 -2.30
CA GLN A 382 -11.85 -4.98 -0.99
C GLN A 382 -12.85 -4.80 0.16
N ASP A 383 -13.59 -3.70 0.18
CA ASP A 383 -14.63 -3.43 1.18
C ASP A 383 -15.71 -4.54 1.15
N ARG A 384 -16.07 -4.99 -0.06
CA ARG A 384 -17.01 -6.09 -0.30
C ARG A 384 -16.54 -7.40 0.35
N LEU A 385 -15.25 -7.73 0.20
CA LEU A 385 -14.67 -8.93 0.82
C LEU A 385 -14.74 -8.85 2.35
N PHE A 386 -14.38 -7.72 2.93
CA PHE A 386 -14.40 -7.54 4.38
C PHE A 386 -15.83 -7.60 4.94
N MET A 387 -16.81 -7.00 4.25
CA MET A 387 -18.24 -7.15 4.60
C MET A 387 -18.70 -8.60 4.58
N ALA A 388 -18.26 -9.38 3.58
CA ALA A 388 -18.60 -10.80 3.49
C ALA A 388 -17.98 -11.63 4.62
N LEU A 389 -16.72 -11.38 4.96
CA LEU A 389 -16.03 -12.04 6.09
C LEU A 389 -16.67 -11.65 7.43
N ALA A 390 -17.03 -10.37 7.62
CA ALA A 390 -17.77 -9.93 8.80
C ALA A 390 -19.13 -10.63 8.92
N ALA A 391 -19.84 -10.75 7.79
CA ALA A 391 -21.12 -11.44 7.75
C ALA A 391 -20.99 -12.96 7.98
N TYR A 392 -19.88 -13.56 7.62
CA TYR A 392 -19.59 -14.96 7.90
C TYR A 392 -19.44 -15.20 9.42
N ASN A 393 -18.67 -14.34 10.10
CA ASN A 393 -18.40 -14.45 11.54
C ASN A 393 -19.58 -13.97 12.40
N ALA A 394 -19.99 -12.71 12.23
CA ALA A 394 -21.02 -12.08 13.07
C ALA A 394 -22.45 -12.36 12.59
N GLY A 395 -22.62 -12.75 11.33
CA GLY A 395 -23.92 -12.91 10.69
C GLY A 395 -24.32 -11.69 9.85
N LEU A 396 -24.95 -11.97 8.72
CA LEU A 396 -25.35 -10.98 7.70
C LEU A 396 -26.25 -9.86 8.29
N GLY A 397 -27.14 -10.23 9.21
CA GLY A 397 -28.05 -9.27 9.86
C GLY A 397 -27.33 -8.19 10.65
N HIS A 398 -26.29 -8.55 11.40
CA HIS A 398 -25.50 -7.60 12.19
C HIS A 398 -24.67 -6.67 11.32
N VAL A 399 -24.17 -7.14 10.18
CA VAL A 399 -23.48 -6.26 9.21
C VAL A 399 -24.46 -5.23 8.62
N PHE A 400 -25.71 -5.62 8.34
CA PHE A 400 -26.74 -4.64 7.93
C PHE A 400 -27.09 -3.66 9.05
N ASP A 401 -27.15 -4.10 10.31
CA ASP A 401 -27.36 -3.20 11.45
C ASP A 401 -26.20 -2.21 11.60
N ALA A 402 -24.94 -2.67 11.43
CA ALA A 402 -23.76 -1.80 11.43
C ALA A 402 -23.81 -0.77 10.29
N ARG A 403 -24.13 -1.18 9.06
CA ARG A 403 -24.31 -0.25 7.92
C ARG A 403 -25.41 0.78 8.16
N ASN A 404 -26.52 0.39 8.81
CA ASN A 404 -27.59 1.31 9.18
C ASN A 404 -27.14 2.28 10.27
N LEU A 405 -26.34 1.82 11.22
CA LEU A 405 -25.77 2.67 12.27
C LEU A 405 -24.75 3.65 11.67
N ALA A 406 -23.89 3.22 10.74
CA ALA A 406 -22.98 4.09 10.02
C ALA A 406 -23.72 5.26 9.34
N ARG A 407 -24.84 4.98 8.64
CA ARG A 407 -25.68 6.03 8.03
C ARG A 407 -26.21 7.02 9.06
N LYS A 408 -26.65 6.54 10.24
CA LYS A 408 -27.13 7.41 11.33
C LYS A 408 -26.00 8.30 11.89
N LEU A 409 -24.78 7.79 11.91
CA LEU A 409 -23.57 8.51 12.36
C LEU A 409 -22.95 9.36 11.24
N LYS A 410 -23.57 9.39 10.05
CA LYS A 410 -23.08 10.10 8.84
C LYS A 410 -21.72 9.58 8.34
N LEU A 411 -21.41 8.30 8.59
CA LEU A 411 -20.24 7.61 8.05
C LEU A 411 -20.62 6.87 6.75
N PRO A 412 -19.68 6.69 5.80
CA PRO A 412 -19.90 5.91 4.60
C PRO A 412 -20.24 4.44 4.91
N PRO A 413 -21.48 3.95 4.63
CA PRO A 413 -21.92 2.63 5.11
C PRO A 413 -21.28 1.46 4.34
N ASP A 414 -20.64 1.75 3.22
CA ASP A 414 -20.06 0.77 2.30
C ASP A 414 -18.54 0.73 2.36
N LYS A 415 -17.95 1.47 3.32
CA LYS A 415 -16.52 1.46 3.60
C LYS A 415 -16.20 0.59 4.81
N TRP A 416 -15.16 -0.24 4.69
CA TRP A 416 -14.72 -1.09 5.80
C TRP A 416 -14.18 -0.27 6.98
N THR A 417 -13.50 0.85 6.71
CA THR A 417 -13.03 1.79 7.75
C THR A 417 -14.17 2.23 8.68
N SER A 418 -15.32 2.57 8.10
CA SER A 418 -16.52 2.88 8.91
C SER A 418 -17.03 1.67 9.71
N MET A 419 -16.93 0.46 9.15
CA MET A 419 -17.37 -0.75 9.86
C MET A 419 -16.46 -1.11 11.04
N VAL A 420 -15.17 -0.86 10.95
CA VAL A 420 -14.21 -1.01 12.06
C VAL A 420 -14.63 -0.15 13.27
N GLU A 421 -15.12 1.07 13.03
CA GLU A 421 -15.62 1.94 14.10
C GLU A 421 -16.98 1.51 14.62
N VAL A 422 -17.89 1.11 13.73
CA VAL A 422 -19.31 0.95 14.05
C VAL A 422 -19.65 -0.45 14.56
N LEU A 423 -19.01 -1.50 14.09
CA LEU A 423 -19.28 -2.87 14.57
C LEU A 423 -19.09 -3.00 16.09
N PRO A 424 -17.98 -2.49 16.69
CA PRO A 424 -17.82 -2.52 18.15
C PRO A 424 -18.91 -1.75 18.93
N LEU A 425 -19.52 -0.72 18.34
CA LEU A 425 -20.61 0.00 18.99
C LEU A 425 -21.84 -0.89 19.21
N LEU A 426 -22.05 -1.92 18.38
CA LEU A 426 -23.14 -2.88 18.57
C LEU A 426 -22.98 -3.80 19.79
N GLU A 427 -21.88 -3.71 20.53
CA GLU A 427 -21.71 -4.31 21.86
C GLU A 427 -22.32 -3.44 22.97
N GLN A 428 -22.52 -2.16 22.70
CA GLN A 428 -23.04 -1.21 23.69
C GLN A 428 -24.57 -1.13 23.65
N ARG A 429 -25.21 -1.20 24.82
CA ARG A 429 -26.67 -1.19 24.94
C ARG A 429 -27.32 0.00 24.26
N THR A 430 -26.67 1.16 24.29
CA THR A 430 -27.16 2.39 23.66
C THR A 430 -27.44 2.21 22.18
N TYR A 431 -26.63 1.39 21.49
CA TYR A 431 -26.76 1.16 20.07
C TYR A 431 -27.53 -0.12 19.75
N TYR A 432 -27.18 -1.27 20.35
CA TYR A 432 -27.79 -2.54 19.97
C TYR A 432 -29.29 -2.64 20.34
N LYS A 433 -29.76 -1.95 21.34
CA LYS A 433 -31.23 -1.92 21.70
C LYS A 433 -32.11 -1.41 20.55
N ASN A 434 -31.54 -0.61 19.65
CA ASN A 434 -32.22 -0.02 18.50
C ASN A 434 -31.83 -0.73 17.17
N ALA A 435 -30.97 -1.74 17.23
CA ALA A 435 -30.59 -2.56 16.09
C ALA A 435 -31.63 -3.68 15.89
N ARG A 436 -31.89 -4.02 14.61
CA ARG A 436 -32.92 -5.05 14.29
C ARG A 436 -32.54 -6.43 14.82
N HIS A 437 -31.24 -6.74 14.82
CA HIS A 437 -30.73 -8.07 15.22
C HIS A 437 -30.12 -8.05 16.63
N GLY A 438 -30.13 -6.90 17.30
CA GLY A 438 -29.70 -6.79 18.70
C GLY A 438 -28.19 -6.77 18.91
N TYR A 439 -27.74 -7.37 20.01
CA TYR A 439 -26.34 -7.42 20.41
C TYR A 439 -25.47 -8.18 19.41
N CYS A 440 -24.31 -7.61 19.07
CA CYS A 440 -23.29 -8.22 18.22
C CYS A 440 -21.92 -8.07 18.89
N ARG A 441 -21.08 -9.10 18.83
CA ARG A 441 -19.66 -9.05 19.21
C ARG A 441 -18.84 -8.42 18.06
N GLY A 442 -19.06 -7.13 17.81
CA GLY A 442 -18.50 -6.45 16.66
C GLY A 442 -16.99 -6.35 16.68
N SER A 443 -16.37 -6.20 17.86
CA SER A 443 -14.90 -6.20 18.03
C SER A 443 -14.28 -7.56 17.64
N GLU A 444 -14.96 -8.68 17.95
CA GLU A 444 -14.48 -10.01 17.53
C GLU A 444 -14.53 -10.15 16.00
N ALA A 445 -15.57 -9.61 15.34
CA ALA A 445 -15.69 -9.65 13.89
C ALA A 445 -14.58 -8.83 13.20
N VAL A 446 -14.25 -7.66 13.73
CA VAL A 446 -13.13 -6.85 13.21
C VAL A 446 -11.81 -7.63 13.36
N LYS A 447 -11.50 -8.11 14.55
CA LYS A 447 -10.28 -8.90 14.82
C LYS A 447 -10.19 -10.17 13.97
N TYR A 448 -11.32 -10.85 13.72
CA TYR A 448 -11.40 -12.03 12.87
C TYR A 448 -10.91 -11.73 11.44
N ILE A 449 -11.35 -10.62 10.85
CA ILE A 449 -10.95 -10.23 9.51
C ILE A 449 -9.47 -9.86 9.48
N GLU A 450 -9.00 -9.09 10.45
CA GLU A 450 -7.59 -8.71 10.58
C GLU A 450 -6.68 -9.92 10.59
N GLN A 451 -7.01 -10.94 11.38
CA GLN A 451 -6.23 -12.17 11.46
C GLN A 451 -6.26 -12.97 10.16
N ILE A 452 -7.43 -13.09 9.50
CA ILE A 452 -7.53 -13.74 8.19
C ILE A 452 -6.65 -13.04 7.16
N MET A 453 -6.66 -11.71 7.12
CA MET A 453 -5.87 -10.96 6.15
C MET A 453 -4.36 -11.15 6.36
N VAL A 454 -3.91 -11.29 7.59
CA VAL A 454 -2.52 -11.62 7.90
C VAL A 454 -2.14 -13.00 7.37
N TYR A 455 -2.94 -14.03 7.67
CA TYR A 455 -2.67 -15.39 7.18
C TYR A 455 -2.75 -15.46 5.65
N TYR A 456 -3.68 -14.72 5.06
CA TYR A 456 -3.81 -14.60 3.62
C TYR A 456 -2.59 -13.95 2.97
N ASP A 457 -2.08 -12.88 3.56
CA ASP A 457 -0.87 -12.19 3.10
C ASP A 457 0.37 -13.11 3.18
N VAL A 458 0.55 -13.84 4.28
CA VAL A 458 1.61 -14.86 4.42
C VAL A 458 1.54 -15.91 3.30
N LEU A 459 0.32 -16.36 2.94
CA LEU A 459 0.15 -17.33 1.86
C LEU A 459 0.41 -16.74 0.47
N LYS A 460 0.05 -15.49 0.24
CA LYS A 460 0.36 -14.76 -1.01
C LYS A 460 1.85 -14.56 -1.20
N HIS A 461 2.56 -14.18 -0.15
CA HIS A 461 3.99 -13.91 -0.22
C HIS A 461 4.81 -15.10 -0.77
N LYS A 462 4.40 -16.33 -0.50
CA LYS A 462 5.06 -17.52 -1.03
C LYS A 462 4.98 -17.67 -2.54
N ASP A 463 4.02 -17.01 -3.16
CA ASP A 463 3.77 -17.05 -4.61
C ASP A 463 4.21 -15.77 -5.33
N ILE A 464 4.72 -14.77 -4.60
CA ILE A 464 5.24 -13.54 -5.19
C ILE A 464 6.48 -13.89 -6.03
N GLN A 465 6.36 -13.70 -7.32
CA GLN A 465 7.50 -13.69 -8.23
C GLN A 465 8.00 -12.26 -8.35
N TYR A 466 9.12 -11.98 -7.70
CA TYR A 466 9.85 -10.73 -7.98
C TYR A 466 10.31 -10.78 -9.43
N VAL A 467 9.93 -9.79 -10.23
CA VAL A 467 10.39 -9.66 -11.62
C VAL A 467 11.88 -9.33 -11.59
N THR A 468 12.72 -10.35 -11.67
CA THR A 468 14.19 -10.24 -11.58
C THR A 468 14.86 -9.96 -12.94
N GLN A 469 14.09 -9.67 -13.98
CA GLN A 469 14.68 -9.35 -15.30
C GLN A 469 14.30 -7.94 -15.73
N LEU A 470 15.29 -7.04 -15.71
CA LEU A 470 15.31 -5.89 -16.61
C LEU A 470 15.38 -6.44 -18.05
N PRO A 471 14.65 -5.88 -19.03
CA PRO A 471 14.94 -6.17 -20.40
C PRO A 471 16.40 -5.79 -20.65
N ASP A 472 17.15 -6.71 -21.24
CA ASP A 472 18.52 -6.51 -21.70
C ASP A 472 18.63 -5.17 -22.44
N SER A 473 19.23 -4.19 -21.79
CA SER A 473 19.84 -3.07 -22.49
C SER A 473 21.22 -3.56 -22.95
N SER A 474 21.26 -4.31 -24.02
CA SER A 474 22.48 -4.41 -24.79
C SER A 474 22.96 -2.99 -25.10
N PRO A 475 24.19 -2.65 -24.77
CA PRO A 475 24.77 -1.41 -25.28
C PRO A 475 25.08 -1.69 -26.76
N ASP A 476 24.26 -1.13 -27.64
CA ASP A 476 24.73 -0.91 -28.99
C ASP A 476 25.87 0.10 -28.92
N VAL A 477 26.95 -0.29 -29.50
CA VAL A 477 28.29 0.26 -29.70
C VAL A 477 28.34 1.77 -29.98
#